data_c3da5d3b2d09e8162b7fe75b253cdbaf
#
_entry.id   c3da5d3b2d09e8162b7fe75b253cdbaf
#
_cell.length_a   1.000
_cell.length_b   1.000
_cell.length_c   1.000
_cell.angle_alpha   90.00
_cell.angle_beta   90.00
_cell.angle_gamma   90.00
#
_symmetry.space_group_name_H-M   'P 1'
#
loop_
_entity.id
_entity.type
_entity.pdbx_description
1 polymer ?
#
loop_
_entity_poly.entity_id
_entity_poly.type
_entity_poly.pdbx_seq_one_letter_code
_entity_poly.pdbx_strand_id
1 'polypeptide(L)'
;VVNKQRVLASWVGGNDLKAVAGAEAGPILATLSTVSFDCVELICSYPAERVEPYLDWLRQQVDVPVTAHYVTLSSPVHFGEIYQAASQHLKRLNTPANQLSILLSPGTPAMQAVWILLGKTRYPATFYQSSLEQGVQQVEVPFEIAAEYVPAANAISTDKLVQLAGLDAPVDAAFDSIVTQSERMLVLKAQAQILAAKQVPVLIYGETGTGKELFARAIHNAAPRSAAPFVAVNCGAIVPELIDSTLFGHKKGAFTGAIADRPGVFQQAHGGTLFLDEFGELTPDVQVRLLRVLQEGTFTPVGSSQEFKVDVRLITATHRNLMQEVAQGCFREDLFYRIAVGVLHLPPLREREGDLLLLSEALLAGIASQDTSLGDKKISAEAKNLILQYPWRGNVRELQSTLLRAALWCQGDLITAHDIEQALFKLPQAQADVLAMDVTQGIDLQQVIAEVAGHYLRKALTLTGNNKTRAASLLGLKSQQTLSNWMEKYGID
;
A
#
# COMPACT_ATOMS: atom_id res chain seq x y z
N VAL A 1 33.18 -13.58 -24.98
CA VAL A 1 32.82 -12.76 -23.80
C VAL A 1 32.93 -11.32 -24.28
N VAL A 2 31.83 -10.64 -24.48
CA VAL A 2 31.84 -9.20 -24.83
C VAL A 2 32.26 -8.47 -23.55
N ASN A 3 33.42 -7.80 -23.59
CA ASN A 3 33.85 -6.95 -22.48
C ASN A 3 32.81 -5.83 -22.32
N LYS A 4 32.11 -5.81 -21.20
CA LYS A 4 31.14 -4.75 -20.90
C LYS A 4 31.90 -3.48 -20.46
N GLN A 5 31.43 -2.34 -20.94
CA GLN A 5 31.94 -1.04 -20.55
C GLN A 5 31.58 -0.74 -19.08
N ARG A 6 32.56 -0.45 -18.25
CA ARG A 6 32.37 -0.10 -16.83
C ARG A 6 32.02 1.37 -16.70
N VAL A 7 30.77 1.66 -16.33
CA VAL A 7 30.22 3.02 -16.23
C VAL A 7 30.06 3.39 -14.76
N LEU A 8 30.67 4.53 -14.36
CA LEU A 8 30.45 5.11 -13.04
C LEU A 8 29.35 6.17 -13.10
N ALA A 9 28.25 5.98 -12.35
CA ALA A 9 27.20 6.98 -12.14
C ALA A 9 27.33 7.63 -10.76
N SER A 10 27.24 8.96 -10.68
CA SER A 10 27.31 9.70 -9.41
C SER A 10 26.55 11.02 -9.45
N TRP A 11 26.11 11.51 -8.29
CA TRP A 11 25.79 12.91 -8.11
C TRP A 11 27.07 13.73 -7.95
N VAL A 12 27.02 14.99 -8.38
CA VAL A 12 28.08 15.97 -8.02
C VAL A 12 27.73 16.54 -6.65
N GLY A 13 28.59 16.33 -5.67
CA GLY A 13 28.44 16.83 -4.31
C GLY A 13 29.18 18.12 -4.01
N GLY A 14 28.84 18.75 -2.88
CA GLY A 14 29.52 20.01 -2.45
C GLY A 14 31.00 19.83 -2.18
N ASN A 15 31.47 18.66 -1.78
CA ASN A 15 32.89 18.37 -1.54
C ASN A 15 33.67 18.21 -2.85
N ASP A 16 33.01 17.67 -3.90
CA ASP A 16 33.61 17.61 -5.23
C ASP A 16 33.87 19.03 -5.79
N LEU A 17 32.87 19.92 -5.65
CA LEU A 17 32.99 21.32 -6.11
C LEU A 17 34.09 22.13 -5.37
N LYS A 18 34.42 21.79 -4.13
CA LYS A 18 35.46 22.43 -3.35
C LYS A 18 36.88 22.01 -3.78
N ALA A 19 37.03 20.86 -4.44
CA ALA A 19 38.32 20.34 -4.88
C ALA A 19 39.05 21.26 -5.85
N VAL A 20 38.34 22.07 -6.66
CA VAL A 20 38.91 23.08 -7.58
C VAL A 20 39.71 24.15 -6.85
N ALA A 21 39.36 24.48 -5.61
CA ALA A 21 40.04 25.51 -4.81
C ALA A 21 41.28 25.01 -4.05
N GLY A 22 41.79 23.81 -4.38
CA GLY A 22 42.99 23.24 -3.74
C GLY A 22 42.69 22.53 -2.41
N ALA A 23 41.41 22.23 -2.13
CA ALA A 23 41.00 21.34 -1.07
C ALA A 23 41.33 19.86 -1.44
N GLU A 24 41.16 18.96 -0.50
CA GLU A 24 41.35 17.53 -0.72
C GLU A 24 40.53 17.01 -1.92
N ALA A 25 41.05 15.98 -2.60
CA ALA A 25 40.35 15.34 -3.71
C ALA A 25 38.93 14.95 -3.30
N GLY A 26 37.93 15.42 -4.04
CA GLY A 26 36.53 15.06 -3.79
C GLY A 26 36.25 13.55 -4.01
N PRO A 27 35.13 13.03 -3.50
CA PRO A 27 34.79 11.61 -3.60
C PRO A 27 34.86 11.05 -5.01
N ILE A 28 34.46 11.81 -6.04
CA ILE A 28 34.47 11.36 -7.44
C ILE A 28 35.94 11.15 -7.91
N LEU A 29 36.83 12.13 -7.74
CA LEU A 29 38.22 11.98 -8.15
C LEU A 29 38.94 10.88 -7.36
N ALA A 30 38.71 10.79 -6.04
CA ALA A 30 39.28 9.75 -5.22
C ALA A 30 38.88 8.36 -5.73
N THR A 31 37.61 8.18 -6.15
CA THR A 31 37.15 6.92 -6.71
C THR A 31 37.78 6.62 -8.05
N LEU A 32 37.88 7.57 -8.95
CA LEU A 32 38.52 7.41 -10.26
C LEU A 32 40.00 7.12 -10.18
N SER A 33 40.66 7.64 -9.15
CA SER A 33 42.11 7.36 -8.90
C SER A 33 42.35 5.95 -8.34
N THR A 34 41.34 5.32 -7.75
CA THR A 34 41.46 4.01 -7.09
C THR A 34 40.88 2.86 -7.92
N VAL A 35 39.81 3.12 -8.67
CA VAL A 35 39.07 2.13 -9.44
C VAL A 35 38.96 2.56 -10.89
N SER A 36 39.31 1.68 -11.84
CA SER A 36 39.24 1.97 -13.28
C SER A 36 37.83 1.85 -13.81
N PHE A 37 37.40 2.87 -14.56
CA PHE A 37 36.14 2.90 -15.30
C PHE A 37 36.43 3.32 -16.76
N ASP A 38 35.49 2.97 -17.66
CA ASP A 38 35.61 3.34 -19.08
C ASP A 38 34.94 4.68 -19.39
N CYS A 39 33.95 5.08 -18.57
CA CYS A 39 33.34 6.40 -18.63
C CYS A 39 32.65 6.77 -17.29
N VAL A 40 32.39 8.06 -17.13
CA VAL A 40 31.77 8.64 -15.93
C VAL A 40 30.57 9.47 -16.33
N GLU A 41 29.45 9.22 -15.70
CA GLU A 41 28.16 9.84 -15.95
C GLU A 41 27.65 10.53 -14.68
N LEU A 42 27.67 11.86 -14.68
CA LEU A 42 27.39 12.68 -13.50
C LEU A 42 26.00 13.33 -13.58
N ILE A 43 25.28 13.34 -12.47
CA ILE A 43 24.04 14.12 -12.30
C ILE A 43 24.37 15.37 -11.49
N CYS A 44 24.01 16.53 -12.03
CA CYS A 44 24.32 17.84 -11.45
C CYS A 44 23.01 18.56 -11.07
N SER A 45 22.80 18.79 -9.78
CA SER A 45 21.66 19.59 -9.25
C SER A 45 22.04 21.03 -8.92
N TYR A 46 23.30 21.38 -9.06
CA TYR A 46 23.80 22.77 -8.92
C TYR A 46 23.74 23.52 -10.26
N PRO A 47 23.66 24.87 -10.25
CA PRO A 47 23.73 25.68 -11.47
C PRO A 47 24.98 25.40 -12.28
N ALA A 48 24.87 25.44 -13.61
CA ALA A 48 25.97 25.14 -14.52
C ALA A 48 27.22 26.01 -14.26
N GLU A 49 27.03 27.30 -13.99
CA GLU A 49 28.11 28.25 -13.68
C GLU A 49 28.99 27.78 -12.49
N ARG A 50 28.41 26.99 -11.58
CA ARG A 50 29.14 26.46 -10.41
C ARG A 50 29.76 25.09 -10.70
N VAL A 51 29.20 24.33 -11.62
CA VAL A 51 29.63 22.95 -11.92
C VAL A 51 30.67 22.90 -13.03
N GLU A 52 30.56 23.73 -14.08
CA GLU A 52 31.48 23.71 -15.23
C GLU A 52 32.97 23.87 -14.85
N PRO A 53 33.38 24.79 -13.94
CA PRO A 53 34.75 24.84 -13.51
C PRO A 53 35.30 23.57 -12.90
N TYR A 54 34.43 22.84 -12.19
CA TYR A 54 34.76 21.52 -11.62
C TYR A 54 34.89 20.44 -12.71
N LEU A 55 33.99 20.42 -13.67
CA LEU A 55 34.03 19.45 -14.77
C LEU A 55 35.29 19.65 -15.62
N ASP A 56 35.67 20.89 -15.94
CA ASP A 56 36.85 21.19 -16.69
C ASP A 56 38.12 20.80 -15.93
N TRP A 57 38.15 21.05 -14.62
CA TRP A 57 39.23 20.61 -13.76
C TRP A 57 39.28 19.08 -13.68
N LEU A 58 38.13 18.37 -13.46
CA LEU A 58 38.07 16.92 -13.36
C LEU A 58 38.57 16.26 -14.66
N ARG A 59 38.16 16.76 -15.84
CA ARG A 59 38.59 16.27 -17.15
C ARG A 59 40.10 16.37 -17.39
N GLN A 60 40.77 17.28 -16.68
CA GLN A 60 42.24 17.40 -16.73
C GLN A 60 42.94 16.41 -15.80
N GLN A 61 42.23 15.86 -14.80
CA GLN A 61 42.78 14.93 -13.81
C GLN A 61 42.60 13.46 -14.21
N VAL A 62 41.70 13.15 -15.16
CA VAL A 62 41.36 11.78 -15.54
C VAL A 62 41.35 11.61 -17.06
N ASP A 63 41.82 10.43 -17.53
CA ASP A 63 41.84 10.10 -18.96
C ASP A 63 40.54 9.47 -19.49
N VAL A 64 39.47 9.44 -18.67
CA VAL A 64 38.18 8.82 -19.04
C VAL A 64 37.16 9.88 -19.42
N PRO A 65 36.25 9.60 -20.39
CA PRO A 65 35.16 10.49 -20.75
C PRO A 65 34.27 10.83 -19.55
N VAL A 66 34.03 12.11 -19.29
CA VAL A 66 33.17 12.62 -18.23
C VAL A 66 32.00 13.36 -18.86
N THR A 67 30.79 12.82 -18.69
CA THR A 67 29.52 13.42 -19.15
C THR A 67 28.74 13.95 -17.96
N ALA A 68 28.17 15.16 -18.09
CA ALA A 68 27.34 15.76 -17.05
C ALA A 68 25.92 15.96 -17.52
N HIS A 69 24.95 15.65 -16.63
CA HIS A 69 23.52 15.79 -16.88
C HIS A 69 22.91 16.71 -15.82
N TYR A 70 22.45 17.87 -16.25
CA TYR A 70 21.85 18.86 -15.36
C TYR A 70 20.39 18.53 -15.08
N VAL A 71 20.01 18.62 -13.82
CA VAL A 71 18.65 18.42 -13.36
C VAL A 71 18.26 19.54 -12.39
N THR A 72 17.01 19.98 -12.46
CA THR A 72 16.46 20.95 -11.53
C THR A 72 15.71 20.22 -10.43
N LEU A 73 16.13 20.42 -9.18
CA LEU A 73 15.43 19.91 -8.00
C LEU A 73 14.91 21.10 -7.19
N SER A 74 13.65 21.04 -6.75
CA SER A 74 13.07 22.04 -5.84
C SER A 74 13.78 22.02 -4.49
N SER A 75 14.25 20.84 -4.07
CA SER A 75 15.04 20.64 -2.86
C SER A 75 15.97 19.44 -3.01
N PRO A 76 17.23 19.52 -2.50
CA PRO A 76 18.17 18.41 -2.55
C PRO A 76 17.81 17.24 -1.61
N VAL A 77 16.69 17.32 -0.92
CA VAL A 77 16.10 16.24 -0.08
C VAL A 77 14.73 15.81 -0.54
N HIS A 78 14.20 16.38 -1.64
CA HIS A 78 12.89 15.99 -2.18
C HIS A 78 12.97 14.63 -2.89
N PHE A 79 12.57 13.58 -2.17
CA PHE A 79 12.77 12.18 -2.56
C PHE A 79 12.19 11.86 -3.95
N GLY A 80 10.98 12.34 -4.27
CA GLY A 80 10.30 12.08 -5.54
C GLY A 80 11.07 12.63 -6.76
N GLU A 81 11.54 13.87 -6.70
CA GLU A 81 12.31 14.50 -7.79
C GLU A 81 13.68 13.83 -7.97
N ILE A 82 14.37 13.52 -6.85
CA ILE A 82 15.64 12.79 -6.85
C ILE A 82 15.44 11.42 -7.51
N TYR A 83 14.36 10.71 -7.14
CA TYR A 83 14.05 9.41 -7.70
C TYR A 83 13.80 9.47 -9.22
N GLN A 84 13.02 10.44 -9.70
CA GLN A 84 12.75 10.61 -11.13
C GLN A 84 14.04 10.90 -11.91
N ALA A 85 14.86 11.85 -11.44
CA ALA A 85 16.13 12.21 -12.07
C ALA A 85 17.10 11.01 -12.13
N ALA A 86 17.31 10.34 -11.01
CA ALA A 86 18.20 9.17 -10.91
C ALA A 86 17.71 8.00 -11.75
N SER A 87 16.38 7.72 -11.76
CA SER A 87 15.79 6.63 -12.54
C SER A 87 15.91 6.88 -14.05
N GLN A 88 15.67 8.11 -14.52
CA GLN A 88 15.85 8.47 -15.94
C GLN A 88 17.32 8.33 -16.36
N HIS A 89 18.24 8.72 -15.50
CA HIS A 89 19.67 8.62 -15.75
C HIS A 89 20.12 7.15 -15.87
N LEU A 90 19.82 6.32 -14.86
CA LEU A 90 20.19 4.91 -14.86
C LEU A 90 19.51 4.12 -15.98
N LYS A 91 18.29 4.49 -16.37
CA LYS A 91 17.60 3.86 -17.50
C LYS A 91 18.36 4.01 -18.82
N ARG A 92 19.00 5.16 -19.06
CA ARG A 92 19.83 5.36 -20.27
C ARG A 92 21.11 4.53 -20.23
N LEU A 93 21.69 4.37 -19.03
CA LEU A 93 22.95 3.66 -18.84
C LEU A 93 22.79 2.15 -18.76
N ASN A 94 21.60 1.64 -18.41
CA ASN A 94 21.33 0.22 -18.26
C ASN A 94 21.13 -0.47 -19.63
N THR A 95 22.23 -0.70 -20.31
CA THR A 95 22.26 -1.43 -21.60
C THR A 95 23.04 -2.75 -21.44
N PRO A 96 22.82 -3.75 -22.33
CA PRO A 96 23.59 -4.99 -22.29
C PRO A 96 25.10 -4.81 -22.42
N ALA A 97 25.54 -3.69 -23.01
CA ALA A 97 26.95 -3.36 -23.22
C ALA A 97 27.60 -2.77 -21.96
N ASN A 98 26.84 -2.29 -20.99
CA ASN A 98 27.33 -1.60 -19.81
C ASN A 98 27.32 -2.48 -18.56
N GLN A 99 28.31 -2.25 -17.70
CA GLN A 99 28.33 -2.71 -16.31
C GLN A 99 28.26 -1.47 -15.41
N LEU A 100 27.10 -1.31 -14.74
CA LEU A 100 26.84 -0.11 -13.93
C LEU A 100 27.57 -0.17 -12.58
N SER A 101 28.13 0.94 -12.20
CA SER A 101 28.65 1.20 -10.85
C SER A 101 28.11 2.54 -10.35
N ILE A 102 27.77 2.64 -9.09
CA ILE A 102 27.20 3.82 -8.46
C ILE A 102 28.07 4.25 -7.29
N LEU A 103 28.50 5.51 -7.30
CA LEU A 103 29.19 6.12 -6.16
C LEU A 103 28.17 6.77 -5.23
N LEU A 104 28.14 6.30 -3.98
CA LEU A 104 27.15 6.72 -2.97
C LEU A 104 27.53 8.00 -2.23
N SER A 105 28.84 8.27 -2.04
CA SER A 105 29.32 9.33 -1.14
C SER A 105 28.92 10.76 -1.49
N PRO A 106 28.85 11.19 -2.77
CA PRO A 106 28.38 12.51 -3.11
C PRO A 106 26.86 12.65 -2.95
N GLY A 107 26.44 13.86 -2.55
CA GLY A 107 25.03 14.19 -2.43
C GLY A 107 24.47 14.08 -1.01
N THR A 108 23.16 14.19 -0.89
CA THR A 108 22.44 14.13 0.37
C THR A 108 22.09 12.67 0.76
N PRO A 109 21.74 12.40 2.04
CA PRO A 109 21.25 11.07 2.43
C PRO A 109 20.05 10.58 1.60
N ALA A 110 19.17 11.46 1.15
CA ALA A 110 18.06 11.12 0.26
C ALA A 110 18.56 10.64 -1.12
N MET A 111 19.59 11.26 -1.68
CA MET A 111 20.22 10.85 -2.94
C MET A 111 20.88 9.48 -2.80
N GLN A 112 21.56 9.23 -1.69
CA GLN A 112 22.20 7.95 -1.38
C GLN A 112 21.15 6.82 -1.26
N ALA A 113 20.06 7.08 -0.54
CA ALA A 113 18.96 6.11 -0.38
C ALA A 113 18.32 5.76 -1.73
N VAL A 114 18.09 6.74 -2.60
CA VAL A 114 17.57 6.53 -3.95
C VAL A 114 18.53 5.72 -4.81
N TRP A 115 19.86 6.00 -4.74
CA TRP A 115 20.88 5.21 -5.46
C TRP A 115 20.87 3.73 -5.05
N ILE A 116 20.85 3.47 -3.74
CA ILE A 116 20.79 2.10 -3.21
C ILE A 116 19.52 1.41 -3.68
N LEU A 117 18.37 2.08 -3.55
CA LEU A 117 17.09 1.56 -3.99
C LEU A 117 17.10 1.16 -5.47
N LEU A 118 17.47 2.09 -6.35
CA LEU A 118 17.45 1.87 -7.80
C LEU A 118 18.49 0.84 -8.25
N GLY A 119 19.68 0.86 -7.66
CA GLY A 119 20.77 -0.04 -8.00
C GLY A 119 20.59 -1.47 -7.48
N LYS A 120 19.77 -1.67 -6.45
CA LYS A 120 19.42 -3.01 -5.95
C LYS A 120 18.15 -3.58 -6.60
N THR A 121 17.25 -2.74 -7.11
CA THR A 121 15.94 -3.22 -7.58
C THR A 121 15.81 -3.20 -9.10
N ARG A 122 16.03 -2.05 -9.75
CA ARG A 122 15.72 -1.85 -11.17
C ARG A 122 16.92 -1.92 -12.10
N TYR A 123 18.06 -1.43 -11.63
CA TYR A 123 19.26 -1.24 -12.43
C TYR A 123 20.45 -1.84 -11.69
N PRO A 124 20.63 -3.19 -11.71
CA PRO A 124 21.66 -3.86 -10.95
C PRO A 124 23.03 -3.20 -11.10
N ALA A 125 23.59 -2.69 -10.01
CA ALA A 125 24.82 -1.92 -10.01
C ALA A 125 25.75 -2.36 -8.86
N THR A 126 27.06 -2.17 -9.06
CA THR A 126 28.06 -2.27 -7.99
C THR A 126 28.15 -0.94 -7.27
N PHE A 127 28.17 -0.94 -5.94
CA PHE A 127 28.23 0.29 -5.15
C PHE A 127 29.63 0.57 -4.66
N TYR A 128 30.01 1.84 -4.69
CA TYR A 128 31.23 2.37 -4.14
C TYR A 128 30.94 3.50 -3.16
N GLN A 129 31.78 3.59 -2.13
CA GLN A 129 31.76 4.69 -1.16
C GLN A 129 33.19 5.20 -0.98
N SER A 130 33.32 6.51 -0.88
CA SER A 130 34.60 7.19 -0.60
C SER A 130 34.48 7.96 0.71
N SER A 131 35.42 7.76 1.62
CA SER A 131 35.56 8.54 2.86
C SER A 131 36.99 8.96 3.06
N LEU A 132 37.22 10.06 3.83
CA LEU A 132 38.57 10.54 4.14
C LEU A 132 39.37 9.57 5.00
N GLU A 133 38.68 8.80 5.87
CA GLU A 133 39.34 7.91 6.83
C GLU A 133 39.64 6.52 6.22
N GLN A 134 38.77 6.00 5.39
CA GLN A 134 38.84 4.61 4.89
C GLN A 134 39.16 4.53 3.39
N GLY A 135 39.26 5.68 2.71
CA GLY A 135 39.46 5.71 1.27
C GLY A 135 38.25 5.25 0.48
N VAL A 136 38.50 4.67 -0.69
CA VAL A 136 37.44 4.16 -1.58
C VAL A 136 37.23 2.66 -1.34
N GLN A 137 35.98 2.29 -1.06
CA GLN A 137 35.60 0.89 -0.83
C GLN A 137 34.39 0.51 -1.69
N GLN A 138 34.41 -0.74 -2.16
CA GLN A 138 33.21 -1.35 -2.70
C GLN A 138 32.30 -1.73 -1.53
N VAL A 139 31.03 -1.34 -1.61
CA VAL A 139 30.03 -1.57 -0.54
C VAL A 139 29.12 -2.71 -0.95
N GLU A 140 29.09 -3.75 -0.14
CA GLU A 140 28.02 -4.73 -0.20
C GLU A 140 26.85 -4.27 0.68
N VAL A 141 25.70 -4.04 0.06
CA VAL A 141 24.47 -3.74 0.77
C VAL A 141 23.84 -5.09 1.16
N PRO A 142 23.84 -5.47 2.45
CA PRO A 142 23.62 -6.85 2.91
C PRO A 142 22.15 -7.30 2.94
N PHE A 143 21.26 -6.62 2.26
CA PHE A 143 19.84 -6.97 2.21
C PHE A 143 19.31 -6.90 0.77
N GLU A 144 18.38 -7.79 0.45
CA GLU A 144 17.65 -7.79 -0.81
C GLU A 144 16.40 -6.90 -0.64
N ILE A 145 16.43 -5.70 -1.22
CA ILE A 145 15.32 -4.74 -1.15
C ILE A 145 14.13 -5.18 -2.04
N ALA A 146 14.28 -6.18 -2.87
CA ALA A 146 13.29 -6.59 -3.87
C ALA A 146 11.90 -6.91 -3.29
N ALA A 147 11.78 -7.30 -2.03
CA ALA A 147 10.53 -7.70 -1.40
C ALA A 147 9.71 -6.54 -0.78
N GLU A 148 10.35 -5.44 -0.36
CA GLU A 148 9.66 -4.40 0.43
C GLU A 148 9.10 -3.23 -0.40
N TYR A 149 9.46 -3.10 -1.69
CA TYR A 149 9.15 -1.93 -2.52
C TYR A 149 8.22 -2.18 -3.72
N VAL A 150 7.57 -3.32 -3.76
CA VAL A 150 6.62 -3.69 -4.83
C VAL A 150 5.46 -2.68 -5.01
N PRO A 151 4.89 -2.02 -3.98
CA PRO A 151 3.79 -1.08 -4.19
C PRO A 151 4.16 0.15 -5.02
N ALA A 152 5.34 0.75 -4.80
CA ALA A 152 5.77 1.95 -5.54
C ALA A 152 6.27 1.61 -6.97
N ALA A 153 6.88 0.45 -7.16
CA ALA A 153 7.32 -0.03 -8.47
C ALA A 153 6.13 -0.39 -9.38
N ASN A 154 5.04 -0.91 -8.82
CA ASN A 154 3.81 -1.20 -9.56
C ASN A 154 3.08 0.06 -10.03
N ALA A 155 3.10 1.16 -9.27
CA ALA A 155 2.53 2.44 -9.69
C ALA A 155 3.22 3.01 -10.95
N ILE A 156 4.53 2.79 -11.09
CA ILE A 156 5.30 3.27 -12.26
C ILE A 156 5.21 2.29 -13.45
N SER A 157 4.96 1.00 -13.19
CA SER A 157 4.66 -0.01 -14.22
C SER A 157 3.26 0.19 -14.83
N THR A 158 2.37 0.85 -14.11
CA THR A 158 0.96 1.06 -14.48
C THR A 158 0.84 1.92 -15.74
N ASP A 159 1.59 3.02 -15.86
CA ASP A 159 1.57 3.87 -17.08
C ASP A 159 2.03 3.11 -18.32
N LYS A 160 2.97 2.19 -18.18
CA LYS A 160 3.41 1.34 -19.29
C LYS A 160 2.44 0.20 -19.59
N LEU A 161 1.79 -0.39 -18.58
CA LEU A 161 0.77 -1.42 -18.77
C LEU A 161 -0.49 -0.81 -19.41
N VAL A 162 -0.86 0.39 -19.02
CA VAL A 162 -1.95 1.17 -19.61
C VAL A 162 -1.64 1.52 -21.09
N GLN A 163 -0.39 1.93 -21.41
CA GLN A 163 0.05 2.16 -22.78
C GLN A 163 0.18 0.88 -23.62
N LEU A 164 0.59 -0.24 -23.01
CA LEU A 164 0.72 -1.54 -23.69
C LEU A 164 -0.62 -2.29 -23.83
N ALA A 165 -1.60 -1.98 -22.96
CA ALA A 165 -2.93 -2.59 -23.03
C ALA A 165 -3.85 -1.95 -24.09
N GLY A 166 -3.40 -0.84 -24.74
CA GLY A 166 -4.23 -0.11 -25.69
C GLY A 166 -5.52 0.37 -25.03
N LEU A 167 -5.52 1.54 -24.45
CA LEU A 167 -6.71 2.17 -23.83
C LEU A 167 -7.91 2.36 -24.79
N ASP A 168 -7.78 1.94 -26.05
CA ASP A 168 -8.83 1.98 -27.05
C ASP A 168 -9.77 0.75 -27.04
N ALA A 169 -9.48 -0.28 -26.23
CA ALA A 169 -10.42 -1.38 -26.08
C ALA A 169 -11.52 -0.97 -25.08
N PRO A 170 -12.81 -1.03 -25.45
CA PRO A 170 -13.91 -0.73 -24.53
C PRO A 170 -13.81 -1.65 -23.31
N VAL A 171 -14.02 -1.09 -22.12
CA VAL A 171 -14.08 -1.87 -20.88
C VAL A 171 -15.23 -2.86 -20.99
N ASP A 172 -14.99 -4.14 -20.67
CA ASP A 172 -16.01 -5.19 -20.70
C ASP A 172 -17.21 -4.82 -19.82
N ALA A 173 -18.42 -5.06 -20.32
CA ALA A 173 -19.68 -4.81 -19.62
C ALA A 173 -19.74 -5.46 -18.22
N ALA A 174 -18.95 -6.51 -17.97
CA ALA A 174 -18.80 -7.13 -16.66
C ALA A 174 -18.31 -6.15 -15.58
N PHE A 175 -17.67 -5.04 -15.96
CA PHE A 175 -17.19 -4.00 -15.06
C PHE A 175 -18.14 -2.81 -14.89
N ASP A 176 -19.31 -2.80 -15.53
CA ASP A 176 -20.25 -1.67 -15.48
C ASP A 176 -20.84 -1.46 -14.08
N SER A 177 -20.94 -2.53 -13.29
CA SER A 177 -21.36 -2.46 -11.88
C SER A 177 -20.38 -1.68 -10.98
N ILE A 178 -19.14 -1.45 -11.44
CA ILE A 178 -18.13 -0.66 -10.73
C ILE A 178 -18.24 0.78 -11.22
N VAL A 179 -19.11 1.54 -10.55
CA VAL A 179 -19.36 2.96 -10.84
C VAL A 179 -18.18 3.79 -10.34
N THR A 180 -17.52 4.53 -11.25
CA THR A 180 -16.37 5.39 -10.91
C THR A 180 -16.07 6.37 -12.04
N GLN A 181 -15.55 7.53 -11.67
CA GLN A 181 -14.88 8.48 -12.57
C GLN A 181 -13.45 8.79 -12.12
N SER A 182 -13.01 8.19 -11.01
CA SER A 182 -11.64 8.33 -10.51
C SER A 182 -10.65 7.67 -11.47
N GLU A 183 -9.62 8.42 -11.91
CA GLU A 183 -8.60 7.93 -12.83
C GLU A 183 -7.89 6.67 -12.28
N ARG A 184 -7.55 6.65 -10.99
CA ARG A 184 -6.96 5.47 -10.33
C ARG A 184 -7.85 4.24 -10.44
N MET A 185 -9.16 4.40 -10.28
CA MET A 185 -10.11 3.29 -10.37
C MET A 185 -10.32 2.83 -11.82
N LEU A 186 -10.30 3.74 -12.80
CA LEU A 186 -10.36 3.40 -14.23
C LEU A 186 -9.14 2.56 -14.65
N VAL A 187 -7.95 2.95 -14.19
CA VAL A 187 -6.73 2.14 -14.40
C VAL A 187 -6.87 0.76 -13.77
N LEU A 188 -7.41 0.65 -12.55
CA LEU A 188 -7.64 -0.64 -11.88
C LEU A 188 -8.67 -1.51 -12.63
N LYS A 189 -9.71 -0.92 -13.21
CA LYS A 189 -10.66 -1.63 -14.09
C LYS A 189 -9.94 -2.23 -15.30
N ALA A 190 -9.10 -1.44 -15.97
CA ALA A 190 -8.32 -1.93 -17.11
C ALA A 190 -7.35 -3.06 -16.71
N GLN A 191 -6.66 -2.94 -15.58
CA GLN A 191 -5.80 -4.00 -15.06
C GLN A 191 -6.60 -5.27 -14.72
N ALA A 192 -7.75 -5.13 -14.08
CA ALA A 192 -8.62 -6.24 -13.76
C ALA A 192 -9.12 -6.98 -15.00
N GLN A 193 -9.42 -6.24 -16.08
CA GLN A 193 -9.81 -6.80 -17.38
C GLN A 193 -8.67 -7.62 -17.99
N ILE A 194 -7.42 -7.14 -17.95
CA ILE A 194 -6.25 -7.91 -18.40
C ILE A 194 -6.09 -9.20 -17.56
N LEU A 195 -6.24 -9.10 -16.24
CA LEU A 195 -6.17 -10.25 -15.36
C LEU A 195 -7.32 -11.23 -15.60
N ALA A 196 -8.52 -10.75 -15.94
CA ALA A 196 -9.68 -11.59 -16.25
C ALA A 196 -9.40 -12.59 -17.38
N ALA A 197 -8.70 -12.16 -18.44
CA ALA A 197 -8.31 -13.01 -19.56
C ALA A 197 -7.25 -14.07 -19.21
N LYS A 198 -6.61 -13.99 -18.04
CA LYS A 198 -5.53 -14.90 -17.60
C LYS A 198 -5.99 -15.84 -16.51
N GLN A 199 -5.41 -17.05 -16.48
CA GLN A 199 -5.73 -18.08 -15.48
C GLN A 199 -4.82 -17.97 -14.21
N VAL A 200 -4.35 -16.76 -13.90
CA VAL A 200 -3.48 -16.51 -12.75
C VAL A 200 -4.29 -16.23 -11.48
N PRO A 201 -3.75 -16.52 -10.28
CA PRO A 201 -4.30 -16.04 -9.03
C PRO A 201 -4.34 -14.52 -8.98
N VAL A 202 -5.38 -13.96 -8.35
CA VAL A 202 -5.54 -12.52 -8.18
C VAL A 202 -5.70 -12.20 -6.70
N LEU A 203 -4.91 -11.23 -6.21
CA LEU A 203 -4.98 -10.71 -4.86
C LEU A 203 -5.50 -9.28 -4.89
N ILE A 204 -6.60 -9.01 -4.19
CA ILE A 204 -7.25 -7.70 -4.13
C ILE A 204 -7.06 -7.12 -2.73
N TYR A 205 -6.24 -6.08 -2.64
CA TYR A 205 -6.06 -5.30 -1.42
C TYR A 205 -7.01 -4.11 -1.35
N GLY A 206 -7.43 -3.76 -0.15
CA GLY A 206 -8.16 -2.52 0.10
C GLY A 206 -8.89 -2.56 1.42
N GLU A 207 -9.19 -1.39 1.96
CA GLU A 207 -9.97 -1.25 3.18
C GLU A 207 -11.33 -1.95 3.07
N THR A 208 -11.95 -2.23 4.21
CA THR A 208 -13.31 -2.78 4.25
C THR A 208 -14.28 -1.82 3.57
N GLY A 209 -15.19 -2.36 2.73
CA GLY A 209 -16.19 -1.57 2.03
C GLY A 209 -15.70 -0.83 0.78
N THR A 210 -14.48 -1.08 0.27
CA THR A 210 -13.95 -0.47 -0.97
C THR A 210 -14.48 -1.10 -2.27
N GLY A 211 -15.18 -2.25 -2.20
CA GLY A 211 -15.75 -2.94 -3.37
C GLY A 211 -14.92 -4.12 -3.87
N LYS A 212 -14.08 -4.74 -3.04
CA LYS A 212 -13.25 -5.90 -3.40
C LYS A 212 -14.04 -7.04 -4.04
N GLU A 213 -15.22 -7.37 -3.50
CA GLU A 213 -16.08 -8.42 -4.05
C GLU A 213 -16.62 -8.06 -5.44
N LEU A 214 -16.96 -6.80 -5.69
CA LEU A 214 -17.40 -6.35 -7.03
C LEU A 214 -16.31 -6.56 -8.07
N PHE A 215 -15.05 -6.26 -7.74
CA PHE A 215 -13.92 -6.56 -8.61
C PHE A 215 -13.74 -8.05 -8.84
N ALA A 216 -13.85 -8.87 -7.79
CA ALA A 216 -13.73 -10.34 -7.93
C ALA A 216 -14.80 -10.90 -8.87
N ARG A 217 -16.05 -10.45 -8.73
CA ARG A 217 -17.17 -10.84 -9.61
C ARG A 217 -16.97 -10.34 -11.05
N ALA A 218 -16.54 -9.09 -11.24
CA ALA A 218 -16.25 -8.54 -12.56
C ALA A 218 -15.13 -9.31 -13.26
N ILE A 219 -14.04 -9.65 -12.55
CA ILE A 219 -12.95 -10.47 -13.08
C ILE A 219 -13.43 -11.88 -13.48
N HIS A 220 -14.31 -12.49 -12.71
CA HIS A 220 -14.91 -13.79 -13.07
C HIS A 220 -15.80 -13.66 -14.30
N ASN A 221 -16.69 -12.67 -14.34
CA ASN A 221 -17.67 -12.46 -15.41
C ASN A 221 -17.01 -12.12 -16.74
N ALA A 222 -15.88 -11.42 -16.72
CA ALA A 222 -15.06 -11.11 -17.91
C ALA A 222 -14.09 -12.24 -18.30
N ALA A 223 -14.02 -13.33 -17.55
CA ALA A 223 -13.09 -14.42 -17.79
C ALA A 223 -13.65 -15.44 -18.82
N PRO A 224 -12.79 -16.22 -19.49
CA PRO A 224 -13.22 -17.31 -20.38
C PRO A 224 -14.11 -18.39 -19.71
N ARG A 225 -14.02 -18.47 -18.35
CA ARG A 225 -14.81 -19.40 -17.52
C ARG A 225 -16.00 -18.71 -16.82
N SER A 226 -16.52 -17.60 -17.35
CA SER A 226 -17.62 -16.84 -16.75
C SER A 226 -18.93 -17.63 -16.58
N ALA A 227 -19.16 -18.66 -17.40
CA ALA A 227 -20.32 -19.56 -17.27
C ALA A 227 -20.12 -20.66 -16.20
N ALA A 228 -18.91 -20.80 -15.63
CA ALA A 228 -18.61 -21.79 -14.61
C ALA A 228 -18.95 -21.26 -13.19
N PRO A 229 -18.94 -22.12 -12.15
CA PRO A 229 -19.28 -21.69 -10.80
C PRO A 229 -18.38 -20.57 -10.27
N PHE A 230 -18.98 -19.56 -9.63
CA PHE A 230 -18.32 -18.57 -8.77
C PHE A 230 -18.69 -18.84 -7.32
N VAL A 231 -17.77 -19.41 -6.56
CA VAL A 231 -17.98 -19.72 -5.13
C VAL A 231 -17.26 -18.66 -4.29
N ALA A 232 -18.03 -17.90 -3.52
CA ALA A 232 -17.51 -16.86 -2.63
C ALA A 232 -17.58 -17.31 -1.18
N VAL A 233 -16.48 -17.13 -0.45
CA VAL A 233 -16.36 -17.46 0.97
C VAL A 233 -15.68 -16.32 1.70
N ASN A 234 -16.28 -15.89 2.81
CA ASN A 234 -15.65 -14.97 3.74
C ASN A 234 -14.94 -15.76 4.84
N CYS A 235 -13.61 -15.76 4.84
CA CYS A 235 -12.79 -16.52 5.80
C CYS A 235 -12.96 -16.01 7.23
N GLY A 236 -13.16 -14.71 7.42
CA GLY A 236 -13.37 -14.10 8.74
C GLY A 236 -14.74 -14.40 9.37
N ALA A 237 -15.71 -14.86 8.56
CA ALA A 237 -17.06 -15.24 9.07
C ALA A 237 -17.14 -16.71 9.53
N ILE A 238 -16.10 -17.50 9.29
CA ILE A 238 -16.08 -18.92 9.63
C ILE A 238 -15.31 -19.09 10.95
N VAL A 239 -15.88 -19.82 11.89
CA VAL A 239 -15.16 -20.17 13.13
C VAL A 239 -13.92 -21.01 12.82
N PRO A 240 -12.78 -20.75 13.50
CA PRO A 240 -11.49 -21.37 13.15
C PRO A 240 -11.52 -22.90 13.05
N GLU A 241 -12.28 -23.56 13.91
CA GLU A 241 -12.39 -25.02 13.96
C GLU A 241 -13.11 -25.63 12.74
N LEU A 242 -13.91 -24.83 12.03
CA LEU A 242 -14.70 -25.28 10.88
C LEU A 242 -14.12 -24.84 9.54
N ILE A 243 -13.10 -23.99 9.52
CA ILE A 243 -12.55 -23.42 8.29
C ILE A 243 -11.98 -24.52 7.37
N ASP A 244 -11.26 -25.46 7.95
CA ASP A 244 -10.69 -26.61 7.26
C ASP A 244 -11.78 -27.47 6.59
N SER A 245 -12.82 -27.82 7.37
CA SER A 245 -13.97 -28.57 6.88
C SER A 245 -14.77 -27.81 5.82
N THR A 246 -14.85 -26.47 5.94
CA THR A 246 -15.55 -25.64 4.95
C THR A 246 -14.78 -25.58 3.63
N LEU A 247 -13.46 -25.37 3.70
CA LEU A 247 -12.62 -25.27 2.50
C LEU A 247 -12.46 -26.61 1.79
N PHE A 248 -12.10 -27.66 2.53
CA PHE A 248 -11.69 -28.95 1.95
C PHE A 248 -12.75 -30.06 2.07
N GLY A 249 -13.83 -29.80 2.81
CA GLY A 249 -14.87 -30.82 3.08
C GLY A 249 -14.45 -31.80 4.16
N HIS A 250 -15.39 -32.66 4.55
CA HIS A 250 -15.16 -33.69 5.55
C HIS A 250 -15.93 -34.97 5.27
N LYS A 251 -15.44 -36.10 5.80
CA LYS A 251 -16.13 -37.36 5.87
C LYS A 251 -16.92 -37.48 7.18
N LYS A 252 -17.99 -38.27 7.15
CA LYS A 252 -18.76 -38.62 8.33
C LYS A 252 -17.84 -39.16 9.42
N GLY A 253 -17.96 -38.62 10.64
CA GLY A 253 -17.16 -39.05 11.79
C GLY A 253 -15.77 -38.38 11.88
N ALA A 254 -15.44 -37.46 11.01
CA ALA A 254 -14.13 -36.75 11.01
C ALA A 254 -13.91 -35.92 12.28
N PHE A 255 -14.95 -35.40 12.88
CA PHE A 255 -14.94 -34.65 14.15
C PHE A 255 -16.31 -34.75 14.84
N THR A 256 -16.41 -34.32 16.09
CA THR A 256 -17.65 -34.26 16.85
C THR A 256 -18.68 -33.37 16.16
N GLY A 257 -19.74 -33.94 15.62
CA GLY A 257 -20.76 -33.22 14.83
C GLY A 257 -20.69 -33.47 13.31
N ALA A 258 -19.73 -34.22 12.81
CA ALA A 258 -19.66 -34.65 11.41
C ALA A 258 -20.66 -35.82 11.14
N ILE A 259 -21.95 -35.50 11.03
CA ILE A 259 -23.03 -36.50 10.90
C ILE A 259 -23.06 -37.12 9.49
N ALA A 260 -22.65 -36.37 8.46
CA ALA A 260 -22.66 -36.79 7.05
C ALA A 260 -21.41 -36.32 6.33
N ASP A 261 -21.13 -36.90 5.15
CA ASP A 261 -20.12 -36.39 4.23
C ASP A 261 -20.55 -35.02 3.70
N ARG A 262 -19.61 -34.05 3.67
CA ARG A 262 -19.87 -32.72 3.11
C ARG A 262 -18.75 -32.29 2.16
N PRO A 263 -19.08 -31.93 0.90
CA PRO A 263 -18.08 -31.41 -0.03
C PRO A 263 -17.60 -30.04 0.41
N GLY A 264 -16.28 -29.78 0.28
CA GLY A 264 -15.67 -28.47 0.52
C GLY A 264 -15.90 -27.50 -0.63
N VAL A 265 -15.61 -26.20 -0.37
CA VAL A 265 -15.79 -25.15 -1.39
C VAL A 265 -14.85 -25.31 -2.57
N PHE A 266 -13.66 -25.90 -2.39
CA PHE A 266 -12.76 -26.24 -3.51
C PHE A 266 -13.41 -27.23 -4.48
N GLN A 267 -14.14 -28.21 -3.97
CA GLN A 267 -14.88 -29.16 -4.81
C GLN A 267 -16.07 -28.49 -5.51
N GLN A 268 -16.78 -27.60 -4.82
CA GLN A 268 -17.90 -26.83 -5.39
C GLN A 268 -17.44 -25.86 -6.48
N ALA A 269 -16.24 -25.29 -6.36
CA ALA A 269 -15.66 -24.36 -7.32
C ALA A 269 -14.91 -25.04 -8.48
N HIS A 270 -14.95 -26.38 -8.56
CA HIS A 270 -14.24 -27.12 -9.59
C HIS A 270 -14.63 -26.67 -11.02
N GLY A 271 -13.66 -26.42 -11.88
CA GLY A 271 -13.85 -25.85 -13.21
C GLY A 271 -14.13 -24.33 -13.24
N GLY A 272 -14.37 -23.72 -12.07
CA GLY A 272 -14.78 -22.33 -11.92
C GLY A 272 -13.79 -21.44 -11.17
N THR A 273 -14.31 -20.51 -10.38
CA THR A 273 -13.55 -19.54 -9.60
C THR A 273 -13.94 -19.62 -8.12
N LEU A 274 -12.94 -19.69 -7.26
CA LEU A 274 -13.10 -19.56 -5.82
C LEU A 274 -12.64 -18.17 -5.39
N PHE A 275 -13.53 -17.41 -4.76
CA PHE A 275 -13.23 -16.13 -4.15
C PHE A 275 -13.15 -16.28 -2.62
N LEU A 276 -11.99 -15.99 -2.05
CA LEU A 276 -11.75 -16.00 -0.62
C LEU A 276 -11.61 -14.56 -0.12
N ASP A 277 -12.63 -14.05 0.55
CA ASP A 277 -12.60 -12.74 1.20
C ASP A 277 -12.01 -12.87 2.61
N GLU A 278 -11.42 -11.80 3.11
CA GLU A 278 -10.69 -11.71 4.39
C GLU A 278 -9.62 -12.81 4.52
N PHE A 279 -8.86 -12.99 3.44
CA PHE A 279 -7.86 -14.05 3.30
C PHE A 279 -6.77 -14.03 4.37
N GLY A 280 -6.43 -12.86 4.91
CA GLY A 280 -5.48 -12.71 6.02
C GLY A 280 -5.96 -13.28 7.36
N GLU A 281 -7.23 -13.71 7.47
CA GLU A 281 -7.76 -14.34 8.70
C GLU A 281 -7.47 -15.85 8.78
N LEU A 282 -6.86 -16.44 7.74
CA LEU A 282 -6.56 -17.86 7.70
C LEU A 282 -5.51 -18.26 8.72
N THR A 283 -5.78 -19.33 9.47
CA THR A 283 -4.81 -19.90 10.42
C THR A 283 -3.61 -20.51 9.69
N PRO A 284 -2.42 -20.59 10.34
CA PRO A 284 -1.21 -21.15 9.72
C PRO A 284 -1.39 -22.56 9.16
N ASP A 285 -2.16 -23.41 9.80
CA ASP A 285 -2.42 -24.80 9.36
C ASP A 285 -3.21 -24.81 8.04
N VAL A 286 -4.23 -23.96 7.93
CA VAL A 286 -5.01 -23.80 6.70
C VAL A 286 -4.16 -23.24 5.57
N GLN A 287 -3.25 -22.28 5.87
CA GLN A 287 -2.31 -21.75 4.89
C GLN A 287 -1.42 -22.85 4.27
N VAL A 288 -0.93 -23.79 5.08
CA VAL A 288 -0.14 -24.94 4.59
C VAL A 288 -0.93 -25.81 3.63
N ARG A 289 -2.15 -26.14 3.99
CA ARG A 289 -3.03 -26.98 3.14
C ARG A 289 -3.39 -26.28 1.84
N LEU A 290 -3.71 -24.98 1.93
CA LEU A 290 -4.03 -24.17 0.77
C LEU A 290 -2.84 -24.08 -0.21
N LEU A 291 -1.63 -23.93 0.30
CA LEU A 291 -0.41 -23.93 -0.52
C LEU A 291 -0.29 -25.24 -1.34
N ARG A 292 -0.54 -26.38 -0.72
CA ARG A 292 -0.52 -27.68 -1.42
C ARG A 292 -1.55 -27.72 -2.55
N VAL A 293 -2.79 -27.26 -2.28
CA VAL A 293 -3.83 -27.21 -3.33
C VAL A 293 -3.42 -26.35 -4.50
N LEU A 294 -2.77 -25.20 -4.23
CA LEU A 294 -2.30 -24.26 -5.27
C LEU A 294 -1.08 -24.78 -6.05
N GLN A 295 -0.29 -25.67 -5.45
CA GLN A 295 0.89 -26.27 -6.09
C GLN A 295 0.55 -27.53 -6.89
N GLU A 296 -0.21 -28.43 -6.29
CA GLU A 296 -0.45 -29.78 -6.78
C GLU A 296 -1.81 -29.90 -7.48
N GLY A 297 -2.73 -28.98 -7.25
CA GLY A 297 -4.09 -29.07 -7.77
C GLY A 297 -4.93 -30.17 -7.11
N THR A 298 -4.49 -30.65 -5.92
CA THR A 298 -5.16 -31.74 -5.20
C THR A 298 -5.35 -31.38 -3.73
N PHE A 299 -6.33 -31.99 -3.08
CA PHE A 299 -6.55 -31.89 -1.64
C PHE A 299 -7.19 -33.15 -1.09
N THR A 300 -7.10 -33.35 0.23
CA THR A 300 -7.76 -34.44 0.96
C THR A 300 -8.76 -33.88 1.96
N PRO A 301 -10.04 -34.31 1.93
CA PRO A 301 -11.04 -33.91 2.92
C PRO A 301 -10.65 -34.32 4.34
N VAL A 302 -11.14 -33.61 5.33
CA VAL A 302 -10.91 -33.94 6.74
C VAL A 302 -11.47 -35.32 7.06
N GLY A 303 -10.64 -36.19 7.67
CA GLY A 303 -11.03 -37.56 7.98
C GLY A 303 -11.05 -38.52 6.79
N SER A 304 -10.44 -38.15 5.65
CA SER A 304 -10.30 -39.00 4.46
C SER A 304 -8.83 -39.24 4.14
N SER A 305 -8.52 -40.36 3.49
CA SER A 305 -7.26 -40.62 2.83
C SER A 305 -7.36 -40.47 1.31
N GLN A 306 -8.55 -40.23 0.77
CA GLN A 306 -8.77 -40.10 -0.66
C GLN A 306 -8.44 -38.67 -1.10
N GLU A 307 -7.58 -38.57 -2.10
CA GLU A 307 -7.18 -37.32 -2.73
C GLU A 307 -8.18 -36.93 -3.84
N PHE A 308 -8.50 -35.63 -3.92
CA PHE A 308 -9.37 -35.05 -4.94
C PHE A 308 -8.58 -34.06 -5.78
N LYS A 309 -8.63 -34.22 -7.11
CA LYS A 309 -8.03 -33.28 -8.07
C LYS A 309 -9.04 -32.16 -8.42
N VAL A 310 -8.57 -30.91 -8.37
CA VAL A 310 -9.40 -29.74 -8.70
C VAL A 310 -8.66 -28.79 -9.65
N ASP A 311 -9.44 -28.19 -10.55
CA ASP A 311 -9.04 -27.03 -11.35
C ASP A 311 -9.86 -25.82 -10.88
N VAL A 312 -9.26 -24.92 -10.12
CA VAL A 312 -9.94 -23.76 -9.55
C VAL A 312 -9.09 -22.52 -9.78
N ARG A 313 -9.69 -21.50 -10.36
CA ARG A 313 -9.07 -20.16 -10.38
C ARG A 313 -9.29 -19.50 -9.02
N LEU A 314 -8.20 -19.05 -8.38
CA LEU A 314 -8.28 -18.40 -7.09
C LEU A 314 -8.28 -16.87 -7.23
N ILE A 315 -9.23 -16.20 -6.59
CA ILE A 315 -9.23 -14.76 -6.32
C ILE A 315 -9.29 -14.59 -4.81
N THR A 316 -8.39 -13.81 -4.24
CA THR A 316 -8.32 -13.55 -2.80
C THR A 316 -8.48 -12.06 -2.52
N ALA A 317 -9.09 -11.71 -1.39
CA ALA A 317 -9.20 -10.33 -0.97
C ALA A 317 -8.87 -10.18 0.52
N THR A 318 -8.24 -9.06 0.89
CA THR A 318 -7.94 -8.75 2.28
C THR A 318 -7.78 -7.25 2.49
N HIS A 319 -8.03 -6.79 3.70
CA HIS A 319 -7.66 -5.45 4.16
C HIS A 319 -6.32 -5.43 4.91
N ARG A 320 -5.80 -6.60 5.31
CA ARG A 320 -4.55 -6.73 6.06
C ARG A 320 -3.34 -6.59 5.14
N ASN A 321 -2.26 -6.01 5.64
CA ASN A 321 -0.98 -5.99 4.96
C ASN A 321 -0.28 -7.36 5.12
N LEU A 322 -0.49 -8.26 4.15
CA LEU A 322 0.07 -9.62 4.21
C LEU A 322 1.60 -9.63 4.27
N MET A 323 2.30 -8.65 3.67
CA MET A 323 3.76 -8.54 3.77
C MET A 323 4.20 -8.27 5.20
N GLN A 324 3.48 -7.41 5.90
CA GLN A 324 3.75 -7.16 7.32
C GLN A 324 3.45 -8.40 8.17
N GLU A 325 2.40 -9.14 7.85
CA GLU A 325 2.08 -10.40 8.53
C GLU A 325 3.11 -11.50 8.25
N VAL A 326 3.70 -11.54 7.04
CA VAL A 326 4.84 -12.41 6.74
C VAL A 326 6.05 -12.04 7.61
N ALA A 327 6.39 -10.76 7.71
CA ALA A 327 7.49 -10.30 8.55
C ALA A 327 7.29 -10.62 10.05
N GLN A 328 6.04 -10.69 10.51
CA GLN A 328 5.66 -11.08 11.88
C GLN A 328 5.51 -12.59 12.08
N GLY A 329 5.67 -13.40 11.03
CA GLY A 329 5.49 -14.85 11.08
C GLY A 329 4.02 -15.32 11.19
N CYS A 330 3.05 -14.42 11.01
CA CYS A 330 1.61 -14.72 11.06
C CYS A 330 1.09 -15.25 9.72
N PHE A 331 1.77 -14.94 8.62
CA PHE A 331 1.44 -15.40 7.27
C PHE A 331 2.66 -16.04 6.61
N ARG A 332 2.46 -17.09 5.82
CA ARG A 332 3.55 -17.81 5.15
C ARG A 332 3.99 -17.06 3.90
N GLU A 333 5.29 -16.88 3.75
CA GLU A 333 5.91 -16.22 2.62
C GLU A 333 5.69 -16.97 1.30
N ASP A 334 5.81 -18.30 1.33
CA ASP A 334 5.62 -19.16 0.14
C ASP A 334 4.18 -19.10 -0.42
N LEU A 335 3.18 -19.04 0.46
CA LEU A 335 1.79 -18.85 0.07
C LEU A 335 1.56 -17.44 -0.51
N PHE A 336 2.16 -16.41 0.12
CA PHE A 336 2.07 -15.05 -0.38
C PHE A 336 2.54 -14.95 -1.84
N TYR A 337 3.72 -15.43 -2.16
CA TYR A 337 4.23 -15.38 -3.54
C TYR A 337 3.40 -16.21 -4.52
N ARG A 338 2.73 -17.26 -4.06
CA ARG A 338 1.88 -18.07 -4.91
C ARG A 338 0.57 -17.39 -5.31
N ILE A 339 0.01 -16.54 -4.44
CA ILE A 339 -1.25 -15.81 -4.69
C ILE A 339 -1.03 -14.41 -5.26
N ALA A 340 0.10 -13.78 -4.99
CA ALA A 340 0.41 -12.39 -5.38
C ALA A 340 0.92 -12.28 -6.83
N VAL A 341 0.33 -13.02 -7.78
CA VAL A 341 0.69 -12.96 -9.20
C VAL A 341 0.03 -11.77 -9.88
N GLY A 342 -1.29 -11.62 -9.72
CA GLY A 342 -2.03 -10.43 -10.13
C GLY A 342 -2.48 -9.66 -8.89
N VAL A 343 -1.95 -8.45 -8.67
CA VAL A 343 -2.26 -7.65 -7.48
C VAL A 343 -3.02 -6.40 -7.87
N LEU A 344 -4.16 -6.17 -7.23
CA LEU A 344 -4.98 -4.97 -7.38
C LEU A 344 -5.11 -4.29 -6.01
N HIS A 345 -4.75 -3.02 -5.93
CA HIS A 345 -4.85 -2.23 -4.71
C HIS A 345 -5.95 -1.17 -4.84
N LEU A 346 -7.11 -1.45 -4.25
CA LEU A 346 -8.26 -0.56 -4.29
C LEU A 346 -8.07 0.61 -3.30
N PRO A 347 -8.05 1.85 -3.79
CA PRO A 347 -7.93 3.01 -2.93
C PRO A 347 -9.18 3.18 -2.06
N PRO A 348 -9.06 3.73 -0.84
CA PRO A 348 -10.21 4.10 -0.03
C PRO A 348 -11.03 5.21 -0.71
N LEU A 349 -12.32 5.31 -0.36
CA LEU A 349 -13.26 6.23 -1.00
C LEU A 349 -12.81 7.70 -0.93
N ARG A 350 -12.18 8.11 0.17
CA ARG A 350 -11.61 9.45 0.37
C ARG A 350 -10.47 9.82 -0.60
N GLU A 351 -9.88 8.83 -1.27
CA GLU A 351 -8.81 9.01 -2.27
C GLU A 351 -9.32 8.85 -3.71
N ARG A 352 -10.63 8.64 -3.91
CA ARG A 352 -11.25 8.51 -5.23
C ARG A 352 -11.85 9.83 -5.65
N GLU A 353 -11.10 10.60 -6.40
CA GLU A 353 -11.52 11.91 -6.87
C GLU A 353 -12.79 11.81 -7.71
N GLY A 354 -13.82 12.60 -7.36
CA GLY A 354 -15.10 12.65 -8.06
C GLY A 354 -16.09 11.52 -7.73
N ASP A 355 -15.65 10.40 -7.17
CA ASP A 355 -16.51 9.22 -6.96
C ASP A 355 -17.58 9.45 -5.88
N LEU A 356 -17.33 10.27 -4.86
CA LEU A 356 -18.25 10.43 -3.73
C LEU A 356 -19.65 10.82 -4.15
N LEU A 357 -19.79 11.87 -4.96
CA LEU A 357 -21.10 12.34 -5.42
C LEU A 357 -21.70 11.39 -6.45
N LEU A 358 -20.91 10.91 -7.39
CA LEU A 358 -21.33 9.94 -8.39
C LEU A 358 -21.89 8.66 -7.73
N LEU A 359 -21.17 8.11 -6.76
CA LEU A 359 -21.62 6.94 -6.01
C LEU A 359 -22.85 7.23 -5.15
N SER A 360 -22.94 8.43 -4.54
CA SER A 360 -24.11 8.81 -3.76
C SER A 360 -25.38 8.81 -4.58
N GLU A 361 -25.33 9.36 -5.80
CA GLU A 361 -26.47 9.37 -6.73
C GLU A 361 -26.80 7.96 -7.24
N ALA A 362 -25.80 7.18 -7.63
CA ALA A 362 -25.99 5.82 -8.10
C ALA A 362 -26.55 4.88 -7.00
N LEU A 363 -26.08 5.04 -5.75
CA LEU A 363 -26.56 4.25 -4.62
C LEU A 363 -28.01 4.61 -4.27
N LEU A 364 -28.39 5.88 -4.30
CA LEU A 364 -29.77 6.30 -4.08
C LEU A 364 -30.70 5.77 -5.15
N ALA A 365 -30.32 5.85 -6.43
CA ALA A 365 -31.08 5.24 -7.52
C ALA A 365 -31.23 3.71 -7.33
N GLY A 366 -30.18 3.05 -6.87
CA GLY A 366 -30.21 1.62 -6.52
C GLY A 366 -31.18 1.32 -5.36
N ILE A 367 -31.19 2.15 -4.32
CA ILE A 367 -32.10 2.03 -3.17
C ILE A 367 -33.57 2.22 -3.64
N ALA A 368 -33.85 3.25 -4.43
CA ALA A 368 -35.19 3.50 -4.98
C ALA A 368 -35.69 2.35 -5.89
N SER A 369 -34.80 1.72 -6.65
CA SER A 369 -35.14 0.56 -7.48
C SER A 369 -35.48 -0.71 -6.68
N GLN A 370 -34.88 -0.86 -5.49
CA GLN A 370 -35.13 -2.02 -4.60
C GLN A 370 -36.40 -1.82 -3.75
N ASP A 371 -36.67 -0.60 -3.35
CA ASP A 371 -37.85 -0.23 -2.58
C ASP A 371 -38.50 1.04 -3.15
N THR A 372 -39.51 0.81 -4.00
CA THR A 372 -40.27 1.86 -4.67
C THR A 372 -41.05 2.76 -3.69
N SER A 373 -41.25 2.31 -2.44
CA SER A 373 -41.92 3.10 -1.41
C SER A 373 -41.08 4.29 -0.94
N LEU A 374 -39.76 4.25 -1.15
CA LEU A 374 -38.85 5.33 -0.79
C LEU A 374 -38.84 6.48 -1.81
N GLY A 375 -39.33 6.25 -3.03
CA GLY A 375 -39.39 7.23 -4.11
C GLY A 375 -37.99 7.69 -4.59
N ASP A 376 -37.97 8.53 -5.61
CA ASP A 376 -36.74 9.12 -6.17
C ASP A 376 -36.28 10.31 -5.32
N LYS A 377 -35.55 10.04 -4.24
CA LYS A 377 -35.01 11.07 -3.37
C LYS A 377 -33.78 11.74 -3.97
N LYS A 378 -33.66 13.05 -3.75
CA LYS A 378 -32.50 13.86 -4.17
C LYS A 378 -31.71 14.33 -2.96
N ILE A 379 -30.41 14.58 -3.16
CA ILE A 379 -29.53 15.11 -2.12
C ILE A 379 -29.44 16.63 -2.25
N SER A 380 -29.67 17.37 -1.16
CA SER A 380 -29.55 18.83 -1.16
C SER A 380 -28.10 19.28 -1.32
N ALA A 381 -27.87 20.54 -1.69
CA ALA A 381 -26.49 21.06 -1.86
C ALA A 381 -25.71 21.02 -0.55
N GLU A 382 -26.35 21.33 0.58
CA GLU A 382 -25.73 21.27 1.92
C GLU A 382 -25.37 19.82 2.31
N ALA A 383 -26.23 18.85 1.99
CA ALA A 383 -25.97 17.44 2.23
C ALA A 383 -24.81 16.93 1.36
N LYS A 384 -24.73 17.37 0.09
CA LYS A 384 -23.57 17.05 -0.78
C LYS A 384 -22.26 17.57 -0.19
N ASN A 385 -22.25 18.80 0.34
CA ASN A 385 -21.07 19.37 1.01
C ASN A 385 -20.66 18.57 2.25
N LEU A 386 -21.62 18.12 3.06
CA LEU A 386 -21.35 17.29 4.22
C LEU A 386 -20.76 15.94 3.81
N ILE A 387 -21.32 15.29 2.78
CA ILE A 387 -20.81 14.04 2.23
C ILE A 387 -19.36 14.18 1.76
N LEU A 388 -19.02 15.28 1.09
CA LEU A 388 -17.67 15.54 0.60
C LEU A 388 -16.64 15.76 1.73
N GLN A 389 -17.06 16.30 2.87
CA GLN A 389 -16.18 16.59 4.01
C GLN A 389 -15.98 15.39 4.95
N TYR A 390 -16.88 14.41 4.90
CA TYR A 390 -16.82 13.27 5.83
C TYR A 390 -15.79 12.23 5.36
N PRO A 391 -14.98 11.63 6.26
CA PRO A 391 -13.84 10.79 5.89
C PRO A 391 -14.18 9.39 5.39
N TRP A 392 -15.43 8.93 5.54
CA TRP A 392 -15.93 7.62 5.08
C TRP A 392 -14.99 6.45 5.38
N ARG A 393 -14.67 6.23 6.65
CA ARG A 393 -13.75 5.15 7.08
C ARG A 393 -14.25 3.76 6.69
N GLY A 394 -15.57 3.53 6.64
CA GLY A 394 -16.18 2.31 6.14
C GLY A 394 -16.43 2.32 4.62
N ASN A 395 -15.88 3.31 3.92
CA ASN A 395 -15.89 3.42 2.46
C ASN A 395 -17.32 3.38 1.86
N VAL A 396 -17.51 2.72 0.72
CA VAL A 396 -18.80 2.65 0.01
C VAL A 396 -19.87 1.95 0.85
N ARG A 397 -19.50 0.98 1.69
CA ARG A 397 -20.45 0.29 2.58
C ARG A 397 -21.05 1.26 3.62
N GLU A 398 -20.24 2.11 4.23
CA GLU A 398 -20.68 3.13 5.16
C GLU A 398 -21.55 4.19 4.46
N LEU A 399 -21.12 4.67 3.28
CA LEU A 399 -21.88 5.62 2.48
C LEU A 399 -23.26 5.06 2.12
N GLN A 400 -23.34 3.83 1.59
CA GLN A 400 -24.59 3.16 1.24
C GLN A 400 -25.54 3.02 2.45
N SER A 401 -25.02 2.57 3.58
CA SER A 401 -25.84 2.39 4.79
C SER A 401 -26.32 3.73 5.34
N THR A 402 -25.52 4.77 5.23
CA THR A 402 -25.91 6.13 5.65
C THR A 402 -26.97 6.73 4.74
N LEU A 403 -26.81 6.59 3.43
CA LEU A 403 -27.83 7.06 2.46
C LEU A 403 -29.15 6.31 2.60
N LEU A 404 -29.09 4.99 2.83
CA LEU A 404 -30.31 4.22 3.09
C LEU A 404 -31.04 4.70 4.35
N ARG A 405 -30.32 4.90 5.46
CA ARG A 405 -30.93 5.45 6.69
C ARG A 405 -31.51 6.86 6.47
N ALA A 406 -30.75 7.73 5.80
CA ALA A 406 -31.24 9.07 5.49
C ALA A 406 -32.50 9.02 4.61
N ALA A 407 -32.56 8.14 3.62
CA ALA A 407 -33.74 7.95 2.77
C ALA A 407 -34.95 7.41 3.54
N LEU A 408 -34.75 6.49 4.50
CA LEU A 408 -35.82 5.93 5.34
C LEU A 408 -36.46 6.97 6.27
N TRP A 409 -35.67 7.89 6.82
CA TRP A 409 -36.16 8.88 7.80
C TRP A 409 -36.55 10.24 7.21
N CYS A 410 -36.11 10.52 5.98
CA CYS A 410 -36.46 11.77 5.28
C CYS A 410 -37.95 11.80 4.96
N GLN A 411 -38.64 12.85 5.44
CA GLN A 411 -40.10 13.02 5.24
C GLN A 411 -40.51 13.58 3.87
N GLY A 412 -39.56 13.87 2.98
CA GLY A 412 -39.82 14.43 1.64
C GLY A 412 -38.95 13.75 0.59
N ASP A 413 -38.90 14.36 -0.60
CA ASP A 413 -38.09 13.89 -1.70
C ASP A 413 -36.66 14.43 -1.67
N LEU A 414 -36.31 15.32 -0.71
CA LEU A 414 -35.02 15.97 -0.61
C LEU A 414 -34.35 15.65 0.71
N ILE A 415 -33.27 14.87 0.63
CA ILE A 415 -32.39 14.53 1.76
C ILE A 415 -31.54 15.76 2.11
N THR A 416 -31.72 16.28 3.32
CA THR A 416 -31.02 17.46 3.84
C THR A 416 -29.71 17.09 4.56
N ALA A 417 -28.87 18.09 4.87
CA ALA A 417 -27.68 17.87 5.70
C ALA A 417 -28.04 17.30 7.08
N HIS A 418 -29.15 17.72 7.65
CA HIS A 418 -29.65 17.22 8.93
C HIS A 418 -30.00 15.71 8.87
N ASP A 419 -30.62 15.25 7.78
CA ASP A 419 -30.93 13.83 7.58
C ASP A 419 -29.66 12.99 7.50
N ILE A 420 -28.62 13.49 6.80
CA ILE A 420 -27.31 12.84 6.74
C ILE A 420 -26.64 12.81 8.11
N GLU A 421 -26.63 13.94 8.87
CA GLU A 421 -26.04 14.00 10.20
C GLU A 421 -26.69 13.03 11.19
N GLN A 422 -28.01 12.88 11.14
CA GLN A 422 -28.74 11.91 11.95
C GLN A 422 -28.46 10.46 11.51
N ALA A 423 -28.24 10.24 10.21
CA ALA A 423 -27.95 8.92 9.67
C ALA A 423 -26.48 8.49 9.92
N LEU A 424 -25.56 9.41 10.16
CA LEU A 424 -24.17 9.08 10.48
C LEU A 424 -24.06 8.43 11.87
N PHE A 425 -23.40 7.28 11.95
CA PHE A 425 -22.95 6.77 13.23
C PHE A 425 -21.74 7.60 13.70
N LYS A 426 -21.94 8.41 14.74
CA LYS A 426 -20.81 9.01 15.46
C LYS A 426 -20.09 7.89 16.20
N LEU A 427 -19.14 7.24 15.52
CA LEU A 427 -18.19 6.41 16.25
C LEU A 427 -17.58 7.29 17.34
N PRO A 428 -17.46 6.81 18.59
CA PRO A 428 -16.63 7.48 19.57
C PRO A 428 -15.31 7.76 18.86
N GLN A 429 -14.90 9.01 18.78
CA GLN A 429 -13.61 9.33 18.20
C GLN A 429 -12.60 8.46 18.95
N ALA A 430 -12.07 7.45 18.27
CA ALA A 430 -10.84 6.83 18.73
C ALA A 430 -9.92 8.02 18.90
N GLN A 431 -9.54 8.29 20.17
CA GLN A 431 -8.68 9.41 20.53
C GLN A 431 -7.58 9.45 19.49
N ALA A 432 -7.52 10.56 18.73
CA ALA A 432 -6.50 10.75 17.71
C ALA A 432 -5.20 10.30 18.34
N ASP A 433 -4.50 9.38 17.70
CA ASP A 433 -3.26 8.86 18.27
C ASP A 433 -2.36 10.09 18.42
N VAL A 434 -2.25 10.56 19.66
CA VAL A 434 -1.56 11.81 20.00
C VAL A 434 -0.11 11.77 19.52
N LEU A 435 0.41 10.54 19.32
CA LEU A 435 1.75 10.29 18.83
C LEU A 435 1.83 10.29 17.29
N ALA A 436 0.68 10.27 16.58
CA ALA A 436 0.61 10.27 15.11
C ALA A 436 0.21 11.63 14.52
N MET A 437 0.19 12.70 15.32
CA MET A 437 -0.12 14.05 14.83
C MET A 437 0.96 14.53 13.86
N ASP A 438 0.53 15.04 12.71
CA ASP A 438 1.43 15.66 11.73
C ASP A 438 1.94 17.02 12.25
N VAL A 439 3.23 17.09 12.50
CA VAL A 439 3.89 18.30 13.01
C VAL A 439 4.26 19.31 11.91
N THR A 440 4.09 18.97 10.64
CA THR A 440 4.52 19.82 9.52
C THR A 440 3.71 21.12 9.41
N GLN A 441 2.47 21.12 9.90
CA GLN A 441 1.61 22.31 9.92
C GLN A 441 1.66 23.09 11.25
N GLY A 442 2.54 22.65 12.16
CA GLY A 442 2.62 23.20 13.51
C GLY A 442 1.57 22.60 14.45
N ILE A 443 1.98 22.24 15.65
CA ILE A 443 1.08 21.76 16.71
C ILE A 443 1.24 22.65 17.95
N ASP A 444 0.18 22.90 18.67
CA ASP A 444 0.25 23.44 20.02
C ASP A 444 0.55 22.30 21.01
N LEU A 445 1.84 22.11 21.27
CA LEU A 445 2.30 21.05 22.19
C LEU A 445 1.72 21.21 23.60
N GLN A 446 1.45 22.44 24.06
CA GLN A 446 0.85 22.70 25.36
C GLN A 446 -0.59 22.17 25.42
N GLN A 447 -1.36 22.39 24.38
CA GLN A 447 -2.73 21.89 24.25
C GLN A 447 -2.74 20.35 24.19
N VAL A 448 -1.86 19.74 23.41
CA VAL A 448 -1.72 18.27 23.32
C VAL A 448 -1.40 17.65 24.68
N ILE A 449 -0.46 18.22 25.42
CA ILE A 449 -0.10 17.75 26.78
C ILE A 449 -1.30 17.92 27.74
N ALA A 450 -2.04 19.02 27.63
CA ALA A 450 -3.22 19.28 28.46
C ALA A 450 -4.33 18.25 28.20
N GLU A 451 -4.59 17.89 26.95
CA GLU A 451 -5.58 16.89 26.57
C GLU A 451 -5.23 15.50 27.12
N VAL A 452 -3.98 15.08 26.92
CA VAL A 452 -3.48 13.77 27.43
C VAL A 452 -3.52 13.71 28.95
N ALA A 453 -2.98 14.72 29.62
CA ALA A 453 -2.97 14.79 31.08
C ALA A 453 -4.40 14.82 31.63
N GLY A 454 -5.28 15.64 31.03
CA GLY A 454 -6.68 15.76 31.39
C GLY A 454 -7.45 14.45 31.26
N HIS A 455 -7.20 13.71 30.20
CA HIS A 455 -7.80 12.38 30.01
C HIS A 455 -7.45 11.42 31.14
N TYR A 456 -6.17 11.24 31.41
CA TYR A 456 -5.72 10.28 32.43
C TYR A 456 -6.09 10.72 33.87
N LEU A 457 -6.08 12.01 34.14
CA LEU A 457 -6.51 12.53 35.45
C LEU A 457 -8.00 12.24 35.67
N ARG A 458 -8.89 12.56 34.74
CA ARG A 458 -10.33 12.24 34.83
C ARG A 458 -10.58 10.75 34.97
N LYS A 459 -9.88 9.92 34.18
CA LYS A 459 -10.01 8.46 34.23
C LYS A 459 -9.61 7.90 35.57
N ALA A 460 -8.50 8.36 36.14
CA ALA A 460 -8.04 7.94 37.49
C ALA A 460 -9.01 8.37 38.60
N LEU A 461 -9.55 9.58 38.52
CA LEU A 461 -10.57 10.06 39.49
C LEU A 461 -11.85 9.24 39.39
N THR A 462 -12.34 8.95 38.21
CA THR A 462 -13.53 8.10 37.98
C THR A 462 -13.33 6.70 38.58
N LEU A 463 -12.18 6.07 38.28
CA LEU A 463 -11.87 4.71 38.78
C LEU A 463 -11.70 4.64 40.31
N THR A 464 -11.35 5.75 40.93
CA THR A 464 -11.11 5.82 42.39
C THR A 464 -12.27 6.46 43.17
N GLY A 465 -13.39 6.74 42.51
CA GLY A 465 -14.53 7.42 43.12
C GLY A 465 -14.17 8.81 43.69
N ASN A 466 -13.41 9.59 42.91
CA ASN A 466 -12.88 10.91 43.27
C ASN A 466 -11.92 10.93 44.49
N ASN A 467 -11.36 9.79 44.85
CA ASN A 467 -10.33 9.72 45.90
C ASN A 467 -8.97 10.17 45.32
N LYS A 468 -8.62 11.42 45.59
CA LYS A 468 -7.41 12.07 45.06
C LYS A 468 -6.10 11.36 45.46
N THR A 469 -6.02 10.78 46.67
CA THR A 469 -4.84 10.07 47.13
C THR A 469 -4.63 8.77 46.34
N ARG A 470 -5.69 8.00 46.14
CA ARG A 470 -5.67 6.78 45.33
C ARG A 470 -5.43 7.08 43.84
N ALA A 471 -6.04 8.15 43.30
CA ALA A 471 -5.84 8.59 41.93
C ALA A 471 -4.38 9.01 41.68
N ALA A 472 -3.77 9.74 42.60
CA ALA A 472 -2.33 10.09 42.55
C ALA A 472 -1.44 8.84 42.48
N SER A 473 -1.73 7.85 43.33
CA SER A 473 -1.00 6.57 43.35
C SER A 473 -1.16 5.81 42.04
N LEU A 474 -2.39 5.74 41.45
CA LEU A 474 -2.65 5.10 40.16
C LEU A 474 -1.90 5.74 39.00
N LEU A 475 -1.68 7.05 39.07
CA LEU A 475 -0.96 7.81 38.05
C LEU A 475 0.55 7.90 38.29
N GLY A 476 1.08 7.22 39.31
CA GLY A 476 2.49 7.30 39.67
C GLY A 476 2.94 8.66 40.18
N LEU A 477 2.00 9.53 40.64
CA LEU A 477 2.30 10.84 41.15
C LEU A 477 2.73 10.76 42.61
N LYS A 478 3.71 11.58 43.01
CA LYS A 478 4.35 11.53 44.34
C LYS A 478 3.41 11.85 45.50
N SER A 479 2.35 12.62 45.27
CA SER A 479 1.43 13.03 46.33
C SER A 479 0.07 13.50 45.76
N GLN A 480 -0.96 13.53 46.65
CA GLN A 480 -2.25 14.15 46.37
C GLN A 480 -2.12 15.61 45.96
N GLN A 481 -1.17 16.35 46.55
CA GLN A 481 -0.94 17.76 46.20
C GLN A 481 -0.45 17.92 44.79
N THR A 482 0.40 17.02 44.32
CA THR A 482 0.86 17.00 42.90
C THR A 482 -0.30 16.79 41.94
N LEU A 483 -1.22 15.86 42.29
CA LEU A 483 -2.44 15.66 41.50
C LEU A 483 -3.31 16.93 41.45
N SER A 484 -3.54 17.57 42.59
CA SER A 484 -4.35 18.79 42.67
C SER A 484 -3.75 19.94 41.86
N ASN A 485 -2.43 20.11 41.92
CA ASN A 485 -1.74 21.11 41.10
C ASN A 485 -1.86 20.82 39.57
N TRP A 486 -1.85 19.54 39.19
CA TRP A 486 -2.06 19.16 37.80
C TRP A 486 -3.51 19.35 37.34
N MET A 487 -4.50 19.09 38.26
CA MET A 487 -5.90 19.36 37.99
C MET A 487 -6.13 20.85 37.73
N GLU A 488 -5.60 21.72 38.58
CA GLU A 488 -5.67 23.17 38.45
C GLU A 488 -4.98 23.64 37.15
N LYS A 489 -3.75 23.14 36.89
CA LYS A 489 -3.00 23.50 35.66
C LYS A 489 -3.72 23.15 34.39
N TYR A 490 -4.46 22.06 34.35
CA TYR A 490 -5.14 21.55 33.16
C TYR A 490 -6.67 21.73 33.18
N GLY A 491 -7.19 22.55 34.11
CA GLY A 491 -8.60 22.94 34.18
C GLY A 491 -9.57 21.76 34.40
N ILE A 492 -9.23 20.90 35.35
CA ILE A 492 -10.03 19.70 35.68
C ILE A 492 -10.60 19.91 37.07
N ASP A 493 -11.93 19.93 37.18
CA ASP A 493 -12.68 20.04 38.44
C ASP A 493 -12.75 18.70 39.24
#